data_e1c9e4ff6e0a5851f84070752a5f9cf5
#
_entry.id   e1c9e4ff6e0a5851f84070752a5f9cf5
#
_cell.length_a   1.000
_cell.length_b   1.000
_cell.length_c   1.000
_cell.angle_alpha   90.00
_cell.angle_beta   90.00
_cell.angle_gamma   90.00
#
_symmetry.space_group_name_H-M   'P 1'
#
loop_
_entity.id
_entity.type
_entity.pdbx_description
1 polymer ?
#
loop_
_entity_poly.entity_id
_entity_poly.type
_entity_poly.pdbx_seq_one_letter_code
_entity_poly.pdbx_strand_id
1 'polypeptide(L)'
;MLHPMEDDLLVHAPAKLNLALSVGAPRPDGLHPLSSWMVTLGWGDSIYLRRRDPGSSSLFANVWAADAPHTPDLDWPLRSDLAWKAHAAIERAVGRQLPVRVRVEKRIPVGGGLGGGSSNAAAVLRGLDELFDLRLGNEALRSIAAGLGSDVAFLVEGGSAIVSGVGERVDALPDVPQVHVVLCFPEAHCPTPTVYRLFDALRPDAGDPEHARVLGMAATDRVRAHEPFNDLAAPARESSEAVRRAMDEIAEVTQLPVHVCGSGSSLFLVCDDPIHAEHVAHAVANEAAVKAVATQAGGPGGSVRNPPPVRRTCA
;
A
#
# COMPACT_ATOMS: atom_id res chain seq x y z
N MET A 1 11.07 -6.61 -23.49
CA MET A 1 10.78 -6.53 -22.03
C MET A 1 12.05 -6.13 -21.30
N LEU A 2 11.95 -5.24 -20.29
CA LEU A 2 13.09 -4.86 -19.45
C LEU A 2 13.24 -5.91 -18.34
N HIS A 3 14.07 -6.94 -18.54
CA HIS A 3 14.37 -7.92 -17.49
C HIS A 3 15.24 -7.31 -16.39
N PRO A 4 15.13 -7.76 -15.12
CA PRO A 4 16.08 -7.44 -14.07
C PRO A 4 17.48 -7.89 -14.48
N MET A 5 18.49 -7.13 -14.08
CA MET A 5 19.91 -7.43 -14.35
C MET A 5 20.67 -7.40 -13.03
N GLU A 6 21.82 -8.09 -12.96
CA GLU A 6 22.63 -8.25 -11.74
C GLU A 6 23.02 -6.92 -11.05
N ASP A 7 23.15 -5.83 -11.84
CA ASP A 7 23.52 -4.51 -11.28
C ASP A 7 22.32 -3.60 -11.00
N ASP A 8 21.09 -4.10 -11.03
CA ASP A 8 19.92 -3.28 -10.67
C ASP A 8 19.86 -3.09 -9.14
N LEU A 9 19.60 -1.85 -8.71
CA LEU A 9 19.25 -1.59 -7.32
C LEU A 9 17.82 -2.05 -7.10
N LEU A 10 17.61 -2.98 -6.17
CA LEU A 10 16.30 -3.48 -5.78
C LEU A 10 15.79 -2.72 -4.57
N VAL A 11 14.62 -2.10 -4.71
CA VAL A 11 13.92 -1.43 -3.62
C VAL A 11 12.56 -2.09 -3.41
N HIS A 12 12.31 -2.52 -2.19
CA HIS A 12 10.98 -3.03 -1.81
C HIS A 12 9.99 -1.90 -1.65
N ALA A 13 8.80 -2.07 -2.23
CA ALA A 13 7.67 -1.15 -2.14
C ALA A 13 6.51 -1.85 -1.39
N PRO A 14 6.48 -1.77 -0.04
CA PRO A 14 5.54 -2.52 0.79
C PRO A 14 4.10 -2.08 0.59
N ALA A 15 3.15 -2.99 0.67
CA ALA A 15 1.75 -2.63 0.85
C ALA A 15 1.56 -1.93 2.21
N LYS A 16 0.52 -1.08 2.32
CA LYS A 16 0.07 -0.52 3.60
C LYS A 16 -1.26 -1.12 4.02
N LEU A 17 -1.51 -1.11 5.30
CA LEU A 17 -2.78 -1.50 5.88
C LEU A 17 -3.24 -0.44 6.88
N ASN A 18 -4.54 -0.13 6.87
CA ASN A 18 -5.17 0.65 7.93
C ASN A 18 -5.73 -0.34 8.97
N LEU A 19 -5.09 -0.46 10.12
CA LEU A 19 -5.60 -1.25 11.24
C LEU A 19 -6.77 -0.56 11.92
N ALA A 20 -6.76 0.78 11.91
CA ALA A 20 -7.88 1.62 12.31
C ALA A 20 -8.04 2.76 11.28
N LEU A 21 -9.27 3.05 10.89
CA LEU A 21 -9.60 4.18 10.02
C LEU A 21 -10.92 4.80 10.47
N SER A 22 -10.83 6.01 11.00
CA SER A 22 -11.98 6.85 11.28
C SER A 22 -12.03 8.03 10.31
N VAL A 23 -13.21 8.31 9.77
CA VAL A 23 -13.46 9.34 8.76
C VAL A 23 -14.47 10.32 9.28
N GLY A 24 -14.15 11.61 9.18
CA GLY A 24 -15.05 12.70 9.57
C GLY A 24 -15.92 13.20 8.43
N ALA A 25 -16.83 14.13 8.78
CA ALA A 25 -17.69 14.81 7.81
C ALA A 25 -16.87 15.56 6.75
N PRO A 26 -17.39 15.72 5.51
CA PRO A 26 -16.68 16.43 4.46
C PRO A 26 -16.48 17.91 4.82
N ARG A 27 -15.31 18.42 4.55
CA ARG A 27 -14.96 19.83 4.64
C ARG A 27 -15.58 20.62 3.48
N PRO A 28 -15.60 21.97 3.54
CA PRO A 28 -16.09 22.79 2.43
C PRO A 28 -15.38 22.57 1.08
N ASP A 29 -14.13 22.05 1.10
CA ASP A 29 -13.37 21.68 -0.09
C ASP A 29 -13.71 20.26 -0.62
N GLY A 30 -14.66 19.57 0.04
CA GLY A 30 -15.08 18.21 -0.32
C GLY A 30 -14.16 17.09 0.17
N LEU A 31 -13.08 17.41 0.87
CA LEU A 31 -12.18 16.43 1.46
C LEU A 31 -12.65 16.03 2.87
N HIS A 32 -12.45 14.79 3.22
CA HIS A 32 -12.77 14.26 4.55
C HIS A 32 -11.55 14.29 5.45
N PRO A 33 -11.65 14.91 6.65
CA PRO A 33 -10.65 14.68 7.67
C PRO A 33 -10.70 13.22 8.11
N LEU A 34 -9.55 12.66 8.44
CA LEU A 34 -9.44 11.28 8.90
C LEU A 34 -8.45 11.14 10.06
N SER A 35 -8.58 10.04 10.76
CA SER A 35 -7.56 9.54 11.67
C SER A 35 -7.38 8.06 11.41
N SER A 36 -6.15 7.62 11.18
CA SER A 36 -5.86 6.24 10.84
C SER A 36 -4.58 5.76 11.48
N TRP A 37 -4.60 4.54 11.99
CA TRP A 37 -3.39 3.82 12.32
C TRP A 37 -2.98 2.97 11.12
N MET A 38 -1.87 3.35 10.50
CA MET A 38 -1.32 2.70 9.32
C MET A 38 -0.07 1.90 9.66
N VAL A 39 0.07 0.74 9.02
CA VAL A 39 1.27 -0.10 9.08
C VAL A 39 1.69 -0.52 7.68
N THR A 40 3.01 -0.72 7.48
CA THR A 40 3.51 -1.40 6.28
C THR A 40 3.51 -2.91 6.49
N LEU A 41 3.41 -3.65 5.38
CA LEU A 41 3.40 -5.11 5.35
C LEU A 41 4.70 -5.66 4.76
N GLY A 42 5.06 -6.89 5.11
CA GLY A 42 6.19 -7.59 4.50
C GLY A 42 5.99 -7.96 3.02
N TRP A 43 4.77 -7.85 2.51
CA TRP A 43 4.38 -8.11 1.13
C TRP A 43 4.21 -6.81 0.34
N GLY A 44 4.60 -6.81 -0.94
CA GLY A 44 4.54 -5.61 -1.76
C GLY A 44 5.11 -5.77 -3.16
N ASP A 45 5.25 -4.65 -3.86
CA ASP A 45 5.87 -4.54 -5.19
C ASP A 45 7.41 -4.52 -5.08
N SER A 46 8.09 -4.77 -6.19
CA SER A 46 9.55 -4.68 -6.31
C SER A 46 9.92 -3.63 -7.35
N ILE A 47 10.83 -2.72 -7.00
CA ILE A 47 11.30 -1.66 -7.90
C ILE A 47 12.76 -1.92 -8.23
N TYR A 48 13.06 -2.07 -9.52
CA TYR A 48 14.42 -2.24 -10.03
C TYR A 48 14.86 -0.94 -10.69
N LEU A 49 15.97 -0.39 -10.22
CA LEU A 49 16.52 0.87 -10.67
C LEU A 49 17.93 0.67 -11.22
N ARG A 50 18.24 1.33 -12.34
CA ARG A 50 19.60 1.37 -12.90
C ARG A 50 19.90 2.74 -13.47
N ARG A 51 21.05 3.30 -13.14
CA ARG A 51 21.53 4.52 -13.80
C ARG A 51 21.64 4.32 -15.31
N ARG A 52 21.37 5.38 -16.02
CA ARG A 52 21.61 5.49 -17.45
C ARG A 52 22.66 6.57 -17.73
N ASP A 53 23.18 6.59 -18.95
CA ASP A 53 24.19 7.56 -19.34
C ASP A 53 23.65 8.99 -19.18
N PRO A 54 24.51 9.95 -18.76
CA PRO A 54 24.14 11.35 -18.67
C PRO A 54 23.57 11.87 -20.00
N GLY A 55 22.47 12.62 -19.91
CA GLY A 55 21.77 13.16 -21.08
C GLY A 55 20.81 12.19 -21.77
N SER A 56 20.76 10.92 -21.37
CA SER A 56 19.76 9.98 -21.89
C SER A 56 18.40 10.17 -21.22
N SER A 57 17.30 9.80 -21.88
CA SER A 57 15.96 9.82 -21.30
C SER A 57 15.77 8.68 -20.31
N SER A 58 15.04 8.92 -19.22
CA SER A 58 14.63 7.86 -18.29
C SER A 58 13.61 6.92 -18.94
N LEU A 59 13.65 5.63 -18.56
CA LEU A 59 12.77 4.59 -19.07
C LEU A 59 11.96 3.99 -17.91
N PHE A 60 10.67 3.79 -18.14
CA PHE A 60 9.75 3.20 -17.16
C PHE A 60 9.03 2.01 -17.75
N ALA A 61 8.86 0.96 -16.95
CA ALA A 61 8.06 -0.19 -17.30
C ALA A 61 7.37 -0.73 -16.06
N ASN A 62 6.07 -0.99 -16.18
CA ASN A 62 5.29 -1.74 -15.20
C ASN A 62 5.05 -3.15 -15.75
N VAL A 63 5.25 -4.16 -14.94
CA VAL A 63 4.95 -5.56 -15.26
C VAL A 63 4.34 -6.23 -14.05
N TRP A 64 3.52 -7.25 -14.25
CA TRP A 64 3.08 -8.08 -13.15
C TRP A 64 4.15 -9.09 -12.77
N ALA A 65 4.31 -9.31 -11.46
CA ALA A 65 5.07 -10.42 -10.93
C ALA A 65 4.36 -11.75 -11.26
N ALA A 66 5.13 -12.82 -11.35
CA ALA A 66 4.55 -14.15 -11.66
C ALA A 66 3.58 -14.64 -10.57
N ASP A 67 3.76 -14.18 -9.34
CA ASP A 67 2.96 -14.49 -8.16
C ASP A 67 1.92 -13.41 -7.82
N ALA A 68 1.66 -12.47 -8.73
CA ALA A 68 0.64 -11.46 -8.55
C ALA A 68 -0.77 -12.10 -8.47
N PRO A 69 -1.63 -11.67 -7.52
CA PRO A 69 -2.97 -12.25 -7.37
C PRO A 69 -3.86 -12.01 -8.59
N HIS A 70 -3.74 -10.85 -9.23
CA HIS A 70 -4.44 -10.47 -10.45
C HIS A 70 -3.50 -9.74 -11.40
N THR A 71 -3.70 -9.92 -12.71
CA THR A 71 -2.85 -9.35 -13.76
C THR A 71 -3.65 -8.63 -14.85
N PRO A 72 -4.50 -7.64 -14.49
CA PRO A 72 -5.21 -6.84 -15.49
C PRO A 72 -4.23 -6.04 -16.35
N ASP A 73 -4.71 -5.49 -17.47
CA ASP A 73 -3.89 -4.66 -18.33
C ASP A 73 -3.35 -3.42 -17.56
N LEU A 74 -2.09 -3.10 -17.82
CA LEU A 74 -1.37 -1.95 -17.26
C LEU A 74 -1.33 -0.82 -18.30
N ASP A 75 -2.48 -0.23 -18.62
CA ASP A 75 -2.70 0.63 -19.79
C ASP A 75 -2.83 2.13 -19.45
N TRP A 76 -2.57 2.53 -18.20
CA TRP A 76 -2.64 3.95 -17.84
C TRP A 76 -1.49 4.78 -18.44
N PRO A 77 -1.74 6.06 -18.78
CA PRO A 77 -0.71 6.94 -19.28
C PRO A 77 0.46 7.08 -18.30
N LEU A 78 1.70 7.00 -18.78
CA LEU A 78 2.90 7.08 -17.92
C LEU A 78 2.90 8.34 -17.03
N ARG A 79 2.41 9.48 -17.54
CA ARG A 79 2.34 10.74 -16.78
C ARG A 79 1.36 10.71 -15.60
N SER A 80 0.44 9.76 -15.56
CA SER A 80 -0.46 9.54 -14.41
C SER A 80 0.16 8.63 -13.36
N ASP A 81 1.19 7.86 -13.70
CA ASP A 81 1.90 6.95 -12.81
C ASP A 81 2.65 7.70 -11.70
N LEU A 82 2.42 7.30 -10.45
CA LEU A 82 3.03 7.95 -9.29
C LEU A 82 4.55 7.71 -9.21
N ALA A 83 5.05 6.58 -9.70
CA ALA A 83 6.49 6.32 -9.76
C ALA A 83 7.18 7.29 -10.74
N TRP A 84 6.55 7.58 -11.88
CA TRP A 84 7.03 8.59 -12.83
C TRP A 84 6.97 10.00 -12.22
N LYS A 85 5.86 10.34 -11.54
CA LYS A 85 5.73 11.65 -10.87
C LYS A 85 6.76 11.83 -9.77
N ALA A 86 7.09 10.78 -9.02
CA ALA A 86 8.12 10.79 -8.00
C ALA A 86 9.50 11.08 -8.58
N HIS A 87 9.86 10.42 -9.70
CA HIS A 87 11.10 10.73 -10.41
C HIS A 87 11.16 12.21 -10.85
N ALA A 88 10.10 12.71 -11.49
CA ALA A 88 10.06 14.10 -11.91
C ALA A 88 10.09 15.10 -10.72
N ALA A 89 9.55 14.72 -9.57
CA ALA A 89 9.56 15.55 -8.36
C ALA A 89 10.96 15.65 -7.74
N ILE A 90 11.67 14.53 -7.63
CA ILE A 90 13.03 14.53 -7.07
C ILE A 90 14.03 15.24 -8.02
N GLU A 91 13.91 15.07 -9.35
CA GLU A 91 14.73 15.84 -10.32
C GLU A 91 14.56 17.36 -10.13
N ARG A 92 13.31 17.82 -9.95
CA ARG A 92 13.02 19.23 -9.68
C ARG A 92 13.63 19.70 -8.35
N ALA A 93 13.53 18.88 -7.32
CA ALA A 93 14.06 19.21 -6.00
C ALA A 93 15.60 19.34 -5.99
N VAL A 94 16.30 18.48 -6.74
CA VAL A 94 17.77 18.52 -6.84
C VAL A 94 18.31 19.40 -7.96
N GLY A 95 17.43 19.97 -8.81
CA GLY A 95 17.79 20.86 -9.91
C GLY A 95 18.63 20.23 -11.03
N ARG A 96 18.60 18.91 -11.17
CA ARG A 96 19.32 18.18 -12.23
C ARG A 96 18.57 16.94 -12.69
N GLN A 97 18.87 16.49 -13.90
CA GLN A 97 18.37 15.23 -14.43
C GLN A 97 19.01 14.02 -13.72
N LEU A 98 18.21 12.99 -13.52
CA LEU A 98 18.60 11.70 -12.94
C LEU A 98 18.23 10.58 -13.91
N PRO A 99 18.98 10.40 -15.03
CA PRO A 99 18.65 9.41 -16.04
C PRO A 99 18.65 8.01 -15.46
N VAL A 100 17.50 7.35 -15.47
CA VAL A 100 17.28 6.06 -14.80
C VAL A 100 16.41 5.13 -15.63
N ARG A 101 16.65 3.84 -15.53
CA ARG A 101 15.72 2.79 -15.91
C ARG A 101 14.98 2.35 -14.65
N VAL A 102 13.66 2.46 -14.66
CA VAL A 102 12.76 2.02 -13.59
C VAL A 102 11.92 0.87 -14.12
N ARG A 103 11.97 -0.28 -13.45
CA ARG A 103 11.05 -1.37 -13.68
C ARG A 103 10.30 -1.65 -12.38
N VAL A 104 8.99 -1.52 -12.45
CA VAL A 104 8.07 -1.85 -11.36
C VAL A 104 7.53 -3.24 -11.61
N GLU A 105 7.81 -4.17 -10.70
CA GLU A 105 7.24 -5.52 -10.69
C GLU A 105 6.13 -5.58 -9.65
N LYS A 106 4.89 -5.56 -10.15
CA LYS A 106 3.69 -5.37 -9.33
C LYS A 106 3.13 -6.68 -8.80
N ARG A 107 2.75 -6.64 -7.53
CA ARG A 107 1.91 -7.63 -6.83
C ARG A 107 0.66 -6.98 -6.26
N ILE A 108 0.80 -5.72 -5.80
CA ILE A 108 -0.31 -5.00 -5.17
C ILE A 108 -1.36 -4.66 -6.24
N PRO A 109 -2.62 -5.12 -6.08
CA PRO A 109 -3.70 -4.81 -7.00
C PRO A 109 -3.93 -3.30 -7.13
N VAL A 110 -4.19 -2.86 -8.36
CA VAL A 110 -4.51 -1.46 -8.64
C VAL A 110 -5.87 -1.11 -8.06
N GLY A 111 -5.94 -0.06 -7.25
CA GLY A 111 -7.21 0.38 -6.64
C GLY A 111 -7.70 -0.51 -5.50
N GLY A 112 -6.87 -1.41 -4.97
CA GLY A 112 -7.23 -2.36 -3.91
C GLY A 112 -7.17 -1.80 -2.48
N GLY A 113 -6.95 -0.50 -2.27
CA GLY A 113 -6.87 0.10 -0.92
C GLY A 113 -5.55 -0.14 -0.17
N LEU A 114 -4.57 -0.80 -0.79
CA LEU A 114 -3.28 -1.20 -0.20
C LEU A 114 -2.11 -0.23 -0.50
N GLY A 115 -2.37 0.91 -1.13
CA GLY A 115 -1.39 1.97 -1.35
C GLY A 115 -0.30 1.66 -2.40
N GLY A 116 -0.52 0.71 -3.33
CA GLY A 116 0.51 0.23 -4.26
C GLY A 116 1.19 1.33 -5.09
N GLY A 117 0.42 2.24 -5.70
CA GLY A 117 0.99 3.36 -6.47
C GLY A 117 1.81 4.31 -5.61
N SER A 118 1.31 4.61 -4.39
CA SER A 118 2.02 5.46 -3.41
C SER A 118 3.30 4.79 -2.92
N SER A 119 3.28 3.48 -2.72
CA SER A 119 4.44 2.71 -2.32
C SER A 119 5.52 2.69 -3.41
N ASN A 120 5.10 2.53 -4.67
CA ASN A 120 6.02 2.60 -5.79
C ASN A 120 6.68 3.98 -5.89
N ALA A 121 5.93 5.06 -5.70
CA ALA A 121 6.46 6.42 -5.68
C ALA A 121 7.48 6.62 -4.55
N ALA A 122 7.15 6.20 -3.34
CA ALA A 122 8.05 6.28 -2.19
C ALA A 122 9.34 5.46 -2.40
N ALA A 123 9.21 4.24 -2.95
CA ALA A 123 10.36 3.40 -3.27
C ALA A 123 11.24 4.03 -4.35
N VAL A 124 10.67 4.67 -5.37
CA VAL A 124 11.43 5.41 -6.38
C VAL A 124 12.19 6.58 -5.75
N LEU A 125 11.57 7.34 -4.84
CA LEU A 125 12.26 8.44 -4.14
C LEU A 125 13.48 7.93 -3.36
N ARG A 126 13.29 6.90 -2.53
CA ARG A 126 14.39 6.28 -1.74
C ARG A 126 15.48 5.71 -2.64
N GLY A 127 15.06 4.97 -3.67
CA GLY A 127 16.00 4.32 -4.56
C GLY A 127 16.81 5.30 -5.42
N LEU A 128 16.25 6.44 -5.80
CA LEU A 128 16.99 7.50 -6.50
C LEU A 128 17.94 8.24 -5.56
N ASP A 129 17.54 8.48 -4.32
CA ASP A 129 18.43 9.06 -3.30
C ASP A 129 19.67 8.19 -3.11
N GLU A 130 19.50 6.88 -2.93
CA GLU A 130 20.57 5.89 -2.83
C GLU A 130 21.36 5.77 -4.13
N LEU A 131 20.66 5.52 -5.27
CA LEU A 131 21.32 5.25 -6.56
C LEU A 131 22.20 6.40 -7.03
N PHE A 132 21.82 7.66 -6.78
CA PHE A 132 22.55 8.85 -7.21
C PHE A 132 23.37 9.52 -6.10
N ASP A 133 23.45 8.92 -4.91
CA ASP A 133 24.14 9.45 -3.71
C ASP A 133 23.74 10.91 -3.41
N LEU A 134 22.40 11.15 -3.43
CA LEU A 134 21.88 12.51 -3.27
C LEU A 134 21.93 12.99 -1.81
N ARG A 135 21.87 12.05 -0.85
CA ARG A 135 21.94 12.29 0.60
C ARG A 135 20.89 13.27 1.11
N LEU A 136 19.67 13.17 0.56
CA LEU A 136 18.58 14.06 0.95
C LEU A 136 18.07 13.76 2.36
N GLY A 137 18.05 12.48 2.75
CA GLY A 137 17.49 12.01 4.02
C GLY A 137 15.97 12.00 4.04
N ASN A 138 15.40 11.36 5.07
CA ASN A 138 13.95 11.08 5.16
C ASN A 138 13.10 12.36 5.20
N GLU A 139 13.54 13.42 5.87
CA GLU A 139 12.78 14.67 5.98
C GLU A 139 12.56 15.34 4.61
N ALA A 140 13.63 15.46 3.81
CA ALA A 140 13.54 16.03 2.47
C ALA A 140 12.72 15.13 1.53
N LEU A 141 12.91 13.81 1.61
CA LEU A 141 12.12 12.86 0.83
C LEU A 141 10.63 12.92 1.18
N ARG A 142 10.27 13.04 2.47
CA ARG A 142 8.87 13.24 2.89
C ARG A 142 8.29 14.55 2.38
N SER A 143 9.07 15.64 2.40
CA SER A 143 8.64 16.92 1.84
C SER A 143 8.31 16.82 0.35
N ILE A 144 9.13 16.10 -0.44
CA ILE A 144 8.87 15.82 -1.85
C ILE A 144 7.62 14.94 -2.00
N ALA A 145 7.49 13.90 -1.16
CA ALA A 145 6.41 12.93 -1.19
C ALA A 145 5.04 13.54 -0.87
N ALA A 146 4.97 14.52 0.03
CA ALA A 146 3.73 15.21 0.42
C ALA A 146 3.02 15.86 -0.78
N GLY A 147 3.77 16.31 -1.79
CA GLY A 147 3.22 16.84 -3.04
C GLY A 147 2.69 15.79 -4.01
N LEU A 148 2.89 14.50 -3.73
CA LEU A 148 2.48 13.38 -4.59
C LEU A 148 1.21 12.67 -4.10
N GLY A 149 0.99 12.67 -2.78
CA GLY A 149 -0.17 12.06 -2.16
C GLY A 149 0.08 11.71 -0.69
N SER A 150 -1.00 11.63 0.08
CA SER A 150 -0.98 11.42 1.52
C SER A 150 -0.22 10.13 1.92
N ASP A 151 -0.53 9.01 1.29
CA ASP A 151 0.09 7.72 1.59
C ASP A 151 1.58 7.68 1.18
N VAL A 152 2.03 8.53 0.23
CA VAL A 152 3.43 8.54 -0.23
C VAL A 152 4.35 9.00 0.89
N ALA A 153 3.95 10.04 1.64
CA ALA A 153 4.75 10.57 2.75
C ALA A 153 4.94 9.52 3.86
N PHE A 154 3.89 8.78 4.22
CA PHE A 154 3.98 7.66 5.15
C PHE A 154 4.93 6.56 4.62
N LEU A 155 4.78 6.19 3.34
CA LEU A 155 5.52 5.07 2.73
C LEU A 155 7.01 5.36 2.45
N VAL A 156 7.44 6.62 2.56
CA VAL A 156 8.87 6.98 2.54
C VAL A 156 9.60 6.35 3.74
N GLU A 157 9.03 6.40 4.93
CA GLU A 157 9.61 5.78 6.13
C GLU A 157 9.04 4.37 6.35
N GLY A 158 7.76 4.20 6.13
CA GLY A 158 7.05 2.96 6.41
C GLY A 158 6.90 2.70 7.91
N GLY A 159 6.85 1.43 8.29
CA GLY A 159 6.71 1.06 9.70
C GLY A 159 5.27 1.21 10.20
N SER A 160 5.08 1.97 11.27
CA SER A 160 3.79 2.23 11.92
C SER A 160 3.62 3.74 12.13
N ALA A 161 2.43 4.28 11.86
CA ALA A 161 2.18 5.72 12.04
C ALA A 161 0.69 6.00 12.29
N ILE A 162 0.43 7.11 13.00
CA ILE A 162 -0.87 7.76 13.01
C ILE A 162 -0.88 8.78 11.85
N VAL A 163 -1.85 8.60 10.96
CA VAL A 163 -2.08 9.52 9.84
C VAL A 163 -3.36 10.29 10.10
N SER A 164 -3.30 11.63 10.00
CA SER A 164 -4.42 12.51 10.34
C SER A 164 -4.54 13.71 9.39
N GLY A 165 -5.50 14.61 9.65
CA GLY A 165 -5.87 15.70 8.75
C GLY A 165 -6.64 15.15 7.57
N VAL A 166 -6.29 15.53 6.34
CA VAL A 166 -6.78 14.88 5.10
C VAL A 166 -5.75 13.84 4.59
N GLY A 167 -4.88 13.34 5.51
CA GLY A 167 -3.82 12.38 5.25
C GLY A 167 -2.41 13.00 5.21
N GLU A 168 -2.28 14.31 5.33
CA GLU A 168 -1.00 15.04 5.23
C GLU A 168 -0.14 14.98 6.49
N ARG A 169 -0.74 14.68 7.65
CA ARG A 169 -0.01 14.58 8.92
C ARG A 169 0.34 13.12 9.19
N VAL A 170 1.63 12.87 9.36
CA VAL A 170 2.16 11.51 9.61
C VAL A 170 3.01 11.56 10.86
N ASP A 171 2.48 10.99 11.94
CA ASP A 171 3.16 10.87 13.23
C ASP A 171 3.66 9.42 13.36
N ALA A 172 4.95 9.22 13.12
CA ALA A 172 5.58 7.90 13.18
C ALA A 172 5.50 7.33 14.61
N LEU A 173 5.19 6.05 14.72
CA LEU A 173 5.21 5.31 15.98
C LEU A 173 6.52 4.50 16.06
N PRO A 174 7.12 4.40 17.27
CA PRO A 174 8.42 3.76 17.46
C PRO A 174 8.35 2.26 17.19
N ASP A 175 7.22 1.65 17.47
CA ASP A 175 7.04 0.21 17.39
C ASP A 175 6.00 -0.17 16.33
N VAL A 176 6.26 -1.27 15.64
CA VAL A 176 5.30 -1.90 14.73
C VAL A 176 4.70 -3.10 15.45
N PRO A 177 3.36 -3.17 15.58
CA PRO A 177 2.74 -4.28 16.28
C PRO A 177 3.01 -5.59 15.53
N GLN A 178 3.13 -6.69 16.29
CA GLN A 178 3.12 -8.01 15.69
C GLN A 178 1.69 -8.36 15.25
N VAL A 179 1.44 -8.23 13.97
CA VAL A 179 0.14 -8.57 13.36
C VAL A 179 0.37 -9.47 12.17
N HIS A 180 -0.16 -10.69 12.26
CA HIS A 180 -0.21 -11.63 11.15
C HIS A 180 -1.54 -11.46 10.44
N VAL A 181 -1.50 -11.28 9.13
CA VAL A 181 -2.71 -11.02 8.34
C VAL A 181 -2.77 -11.90 7.10
N VAL A 182 -3.98 -12.19 6.68
CA VAL A 182 -4.26 -12.73 5.35
C VAL A 182 -4.88 -11.61 4.52
N LEU A 183 -4.22 -11.24 3.43
CA LEU A 183 -4.78 -10.34 2.42
C LEU A 183 -5.61 -11.17 1.45
N CYS A 184 -6.83 -10.73 1.17
CA CYS A 184 -7.72 -11.39 0.22
C CYS A 184 -8.05 -10.42 -0.92
N PHE A 185 -8.06 -10.94 -2.14
CA PHE A 185 -8.16 -10.15 -3.36
C PHE A 185 -9.39 -10.60 -4.18
N PRO A 186 -10.61 -10.13 -3.85
CA PRO A 186 -11.77 -10.38 -4.69
C PRO A 186 -11.61 -9.70 -6.05
N GLU A 187 -12.15 -10.31 -7.11
CA GLU A 187 -12.23 -9.69 -8.43
C GLU A 187 -13.31 -8.59 -8.43
N ALA A 188 -12.99 -7.47 -7.78
CA ALA A 188 -13.90 -6.37 -7.54
C ALA A 188 -13.20 -5.03 -7.65
N HIS A 189 -13.97 -3.99 -7.94
CA HIS A 189 -13.51 -2.61 -7.97
C HIS A 189 -14.38 -1.73 -7.08
N CYS A 190 -13.72 -0.94 -6.22
CA CYS A 190 -14.36 0.04 -5.33
C CYS A 190 -13.76 1.43 -5.60
N PRO A 191 -14.33 2.22 -6.53
CA PRO A 191 -13.82 3.56 -6.78
C PRO A 191 -13.87 4.41 -5.51
N THR A 192 -12.74 4.87 -5.04
CA THR A 192 -12.64 5.66 -3.79
C THR A 192 -13.66 6.80 -3.72
N PRO A 193 -13.88 7.62 -4.79
CA PRO A 193 -14.90 8.67 -4.73
C PRO A 193 -16.33 8.15 -4.54
N THR A 194 -16.63 6.94 -5.03
CA THR A 194 -17.94 6.31 -4.82
C THR A 194 -18.12 5.87 -3.39
N VAL A 195 -17.08 5.28 -2.79
CA VAL A 195 -17.11 4.84 -1.39
C VAL A 195 -17.30 6.02 -0.44
N TYR A 196 -16.61 7.14 -0.66
CA TYR A 196 -16.79 8.35 0.15
C TYR A 196 -18.20 8.97 -0.02
N ARG A 197 -18.75 9.00 -1.23
CA ARG A 197 -20.15 9.45 -1.42
C ARG A 197 -21.16 8.56 -0.69
N LEU A 198 -20.92 7.25 -0.66
CA LEU A 198 -21.76 6.33 0.12
C LEU A 198 -21.54 6.51 1.62
N PHE A 199 -20.32 6.82 2.07
CA PHE A 199 -20.07 7.19 3.46
C PHE A 199 -20.93 8.39 3.87
N ASP A 200 -20.95 9.47 3.09
CA ASP A 200 -21.78 10.65 3.35
C ASP A 200 -23.28 10.32 3.43
N ALA A 201 -23.75 9.46 2.53
CA ALA A 201 -25.13 9.03 2.52
C ALA A 201 -25.52 8.15 3.72
N LEU A 202 -24.60 7.26 4.16
CA LEU A 202 -24.82 6.34 5.28
C LEU A 202 -24.56 6.99 6.65
N ARG A 203 -23.75 8.04 6.70
CA ARG A 203 -23.35 8.74 7.92
C ARG A 203 -23.54 10.26 7.79
N PRO A 204 -24.79 10.73 7.53
CA PRO A 204 -25.06 12.15 7.34
C PRO A 204 -24.74 13.01 8.59
N ASP A 205 -24.74 12.39 9.76
CA ASP A 205 -24.41 13.02 11.05
C ASP A 205 -22.96 12.74 11.49
N ALA A 206 -22.08 12.34 10.56
CA ALA A 206 -20.65 12.16 10.90
C ALA A 206 -20.07 13.47 11.46
N GLY A 207 -19.38 13.36 12.58
CA GLY A 207 -18.65 14.46 13.21
C GLY A 207 -17.17 14.46 12.80
N ASP A 208 -16.32 14.90 13.72
CA ASP A 208 -14.87 14.76 13.57
C ASP A 208 -14.44 13.29 13.70
N PRO A 209 -13.29 12.91 13.09
CA PRO A 209 -12.76 11.56 13.24
C PRO A 209 -12.52 11.17 14.70
N GLU A 210 -12.79 9.94 15.07
CA GLU A 210 -12.58 9.39 16.42
C GLU A 210 -11.09 9.18 16.74
N HIS A 211 -10.32 10.27 16.75
CA HIS A 211 -8.87 10.24 16.91
C HIS A 211 -8.42 9.51 18.19
N ALA A 212 -9.11 9.74 19.33
CA ALA A 212 -8.82 9.07 20.59
C ALA A 212 -8.99 7.54 20.52
N ARG A 213 -9.97 7.06 19.76
CA ARG A 213 -10.18 5.63 19.53
C ARG A 213 -9.04 5.02 18.70
N VAL A 214 -8.57 5.74 17.66
CA VAL A 214 -7.43 5.31 16.84
C VAL A 214 -6.17 5.23 17.70
N LEU A 215 -5.87 6.26 18.52
CA LEU A 215 -4.73 6.27 19.42
C LEU A 215 -4.81 5.15 20.47
N GLY A 216 -5.99 4.92 21.03
CA GLY A 216 -6.20 3.83 22.00
C GLY A 216 -5.89 2.46 21.41
N MET A 217 -6.28 2.24 20.15
CA MET A 217 -5.95 1.02 19.45
C MET A 217 -4.45 0.91 19.13
N ALA A 218 -3.82 2.00 18.69
CA ALA A 218 -2.40 2.03 18.36
C ALA A 218 -1.46 1.88 19.58
N ALA A 219 -1.98 2.04 20.79
CA ALA A 219 -1.25 1.81 22.03
C ALA A 219 -1.18 0.32 22.45
N THR A 220 -1.73 -0.60 21.63
CA THR A 220 -1.72 -2.04 21.93
C THR A 220 -0.52 -2.72 21.28
N ASP A 221 0.13 -3.64 22.02
CA ASP A 221 1.26 -4.43 21.51
C ASP A 221 0.81 -5.53 20.52
N ARG A 222 -0.46 -5.91 20.58
CA ARG A 222 -1.05 -6.98 19.78
C ARG A 222 -2.45 -6.60 19.32
N VAL A 223 -2.74 -6.82 18.05
CA VAL A 223 -4.06 -6.62 17.45
C VAL A 223 -4.79 -7.96 17.35
N ARG A 224 -6.01 -8.02 17.89
CA ARG A 224 -6.88 -9.21 17.82
C ARG A 224 -7.80 -9.13 16.60
N ALA A 225 -8.32 -10.26 16.16
CA ALA A 225 -9.12 -10.39 14.94
C ALA A 225 -10.30 -9.41 14.84
N HIS A 226 -10.95 -9.06 15.96
CA HIS A 226 -12.13 -8.19 16.00
C HIS A 226 -11.85 -6.71 16.29
N GLU A 227 -10.59 -6.33 16.53
CA GLU A 227 -10.22 -4.97 16.93
C GLU A 227 -10.09 -3.99 15.75
N PRO A 228 -9.61 -4.39 14.54
CA PRO A 228 -9.53 -3.45 13.42
C PRO A 228 -10.90 -2.87 13.10
N PHE A 229 -10.93 -1.59 12.79
CA PHE A 229 -12.15 -0.92 12.33
C PHE A 229 -11.86 0.04 11.18
N ASN A 230 -12.88 0.23 10.34
CA ASN A 230 -12.79 1.09 9.17
C ASN A 230 -14.17 1.67 8.87
N ASP A 231 -14.32 2.98 9.03
CA ASP A 231 -15.58 3.68 8.75
C ASP A 231 -16.02 3.57 7.29
N LEU A 232 -15.09 3.26 6.37
CA LEU A 232 -15.39 3.01 4.96
C LEU A 232 -15.82 1.56 4.67
N ALA A 233 -15.82 0.64 5.67
CA ALA A 233 -16.13 -0.78 5.43
C ALA A 233 -17.58 -0.98 4.94
N ALA A 234 -18.57 -0.37 5.60
CA ALA A 234 -19.97 -0.44 5.17
C ALA A 234 -20.18 0.22 3.80
N PRO A 235 -19.70 1.45 3.54
CA PRO A 235 -19.71 2.06 2.21
C PRO A 235 -19.06 1.22 1.11
N ALA A 236 -17.90 0.59 1.38
CA ALA A 236 -17.21 -0.28 0.41
C ALA A 236 -18.05 -1.54 0.09
N ARG A 237 -18.62 -2.17 1.10
CA ARG A 237 -19.54 -3.31 0.96
C ARG A 237 -20.79 -2.94 0.14
N GLU A 238 -21.35 -1.75 0.35
CA GLU A 238 -22.51 -1.25 -0.41
C GLU A 238 -22.12 -0.89 -1.85
N SER A 239 -20.89 -0.41 -2.09
CA SER A 239 -20.43 0.00 -3.41
C SER A 239 -20.23 -1.16 -4.39
N SER A 240 -20.06 -2.41 -3.89
CA SER A 240 -19.72 -3.57 -4.70
C SER A 240 -20.32 -4.86 -4.15
N GLU A 241 -21.25 -5.44 -4.92
CA GLU A 241 -21.84 -6.75 -4.58
C GLU A 241 -20.76 -7.85 -4.52
N ALA A 242 -19.73 -7.77 -5.37
CA ALA A 242 -18.64 -8.75 -5.38
C ALA A 242 -17.82 -8.66 -4.07
N VAL A 243 -17.56 -7.46 -3.54
CA VAL A 243 -16.91 -7.30 -2.23
C VAL A 243 -17.79 -7.85 -1.12
N ARG A 244 -19.10 -7.52 -1.12
CA ARG A 244 -20.05 -8.02 -0.13
C ARG A 244 -20.09 -9.55 -0.10
N ARG A 245 -20.23 -10.18 -1.28
CA ARG A 245 -20.23 -11.63 -1.41
C ARG A 245 -18.93 -12.27 -0.92
N ALA A 246 -17.78 -11.75 -1.34
CA ALA A 246 -16.48 -12.24 -0.90
C ALA A 246 -16.31 -12.12 0.64
N MET A 247 -16.76 -11.02 1.26
CA MET A 247 -16.74 -10.88 2.72
C MET A 247 -17.58 -11.96 3.41
N ASP A 248 -18.79 -12.22 2.91
CA ASP A 248 -19.70 -13.20 3.49
C ASP A 248 -19.14 -14.62 3.34
N GLU A 249 -18.65 -15.00 2.15
CA GLU A 249 -18.04 -16.31 1.86
C GLU A 249 -16.76 -16.55 2.68
N ILE A 250 -15.87 -15.57 2.76
CA ILE A 250 -14.64 -15.66 3.56
C ILE A 250 -14.96 -15.81 5.05
N ALA A 251 -15.93 -15.04 5.56
CA ALA A 251 -16.35 -15.13 6.96
C ALA A 251 -16.97 -16.50 7.28
N GLU A 252 -17.74 -17.07 6.36
CA GLU A 252 -18.32 -18.41 6.51
C GLU A 252 -17.24 -19.50 6.54
N VAL A 253 -16.25 -19.44 5.65
CA VAL A 253 -15.16 -20.43 5.58
C VAL A 253 -14.21 -20.32 6.77
N THR A 254 -13.86 -19.11 7.19
CA THR A 254 -12.79 -18.90 8.19
C THR A 254 -13.28 -18.74 9.62
N GLN A 255 -14.55 -18.41 9.81
CA GLN A 255 -15.16 -18.02 11.08
C GLN A 255 -14.44 -16.82 11.73
N LEU A 256 -13.73 -16.01 10.94
CA LEU A 256 -13.00 -14.81 11.39
C LEU A 256 -13.68 -13.53 10.86
N PRO A 257 -13.56 -12.42 11.60
CA PRO A 257 -13.97 -11.11 11.10
C PRO A 257 -13.18 -10.73 9.83
N VAL A 258 -13.89 -10.29 8.79
CA VAL A 258 -13.33 -9.83 7.52
C VAL A 258 -13.34 -8.31 7.49
N HIS A 259 -12.18 -7.70 7.24
CA HIS A 259 -12.01 -6.25 7.22
C HIS A 259 -11.68 -5.75 5.82
N VAL A 260 -12.06 -4.50 5.51
CA VAL A 260 -11.77 -3.83 4.23
C VAL A 260 -10.47 -3.04 4.32
N CYS A 261 -9.59 -3.16 3.33
CA CYS A 261 -8.37 -2.36 3.22
C CYS A 261 -8.69 -0.96 2.69
N GLY A 262 -8.60 0.08 3.52
CA GLY A 262 -8.91 1.45 3.11
C GLY A 262 -10.31 1.58 2.51
N SER A 263 -10.45 2.07 1.28
CA SER A 263 -11.72 2.12 0.53
C SER A 263 -12.07 0.81 -0.20
N GLY A 264 -11.28 -0.25 -0.05
CA GLY A 264 -11.43 -1.51 -0.77
C GLY A 264 -10.73 -1.44 -2.14
N SER A 265 -10.80 -2.47 -2.98
CA SER A 265 -11.62 -3.72 -2.87
C SER A 265 -10.95 -4.84 -2.07
N SER A 266 -9.63 -4.75 -1.77
CA SER A 266 -8.95 -5.80 -1.01
C SER A 266 -9.50 -5.90 0.41
N LEU A 267 -9.43 -7.12 0.95
CA LEU A 267 -9.89 -7.46 2.29
C LEU A 267 -8.72 -8.03 3.11
N PHE A 268 -8.87 -8.06 4.43
CA PHE A 268 -7.90 -8.73 5.28
C PHE A 268 -8.54 -9.38 6.50
N LEU A 269 -7.86 -10.39 7.03
CA LEU A 269 -8.16 -11.02 8.29
C LEU A 269 -6.93 -10.95 9.19
N VAL A 270 -7.14 -10.84 10.50
CA VAL A 270 -6.05 -10.90 11.47
C VAL A 270 -6.00 -12.30 12.06
N CYS A 271 -4.79 -12.87 12.09
CA CYS A 271 -4.50 -14.22 12.57
C CYS A 271 -3.62 -14.19 13.84
N ASP A 272 -3.62 -15.27 14.60
CA ASP A 272 -2.91 -15.36 15.87
C ASP A 272 -1.38 -15.48 15.68
N ASP A 273 -0.96 -16.16 14.63
CA ASP A 273 0.44 -16.44 14.33
C ASP A 273 0.64 -16.73 12.83
N PRO A 274 1.89 -16.88 12.34
CA PRO A 274 2.18 -17.13 10.93
C PRO A 274 1.56 -18.42 10.39
N ILE A 275 1.54 -19.49 11.18
CA ILE A 275 1.02 -20.80 10.78
C ILE A 275 -0.50 -20.71 10.61
N HIS A 276 -1.18 -20.04 11.54
CA HIS A 276 -2.62 -19.76 11.43
C HIS A 276 -2.91 -18.94 10.16
N ALA A 277 -2.10 -17.90 9.86
CA ALA A 277 -2.28 -17.09 8.65
C ALA A 277 -2.11 -17.93 7.36
N GLU A 278 -1.15 -18.84 7.30
CA GLU A 278 -0.99 -19.73 6.16
C GLU A 278 -2.18 -20.67 5.99
N HIS A 279 -2.70 -21.28 7.06
CA HIS A 279 -3.88 -22.13 7.01
C HIS A 279 -5.13 -21.36 6.55
N VAL A 280 -5.35 -20.16 7.08
CA VAL A 280 -6.47 -19.29 6.70
C VAL A 280 -6.35 -18.89 5.21
N ALA A 281 -5.15 -18.52 4.75
CA ALA A 281 -4.93 -18.17 3.34
C ALA A 281 -5.26 -19.37 2.41
N HIS A 282 -4.88 -20.58 2.80
CA HIS A 282 -5.21 -21.81 2.08
C HIS A 282 -6.72 -22.08 2.04
N ALA A 283 -7.41 -21.92 3.18
CA ALA A 283 -8.86 -22.11 3.24
C ALA A 283 -9.60 -21.11 2.35
N VAL A 284 -9.23 -19.81 2.43
CA VAL A 284 -9.80 -18.75 1.58
C VAL A 284 -9.60 -19.07 0.09
N ALA A 285 -8.39 -19.48 -0.31
CA ALA A 285 -8.08 -19.75 -1.70
C ALA A 285 -8.83 -20.97 -2.27
N ASN A 286 -9.01 -22.01 -1.47
CA ASN A 286 -9.57 -23.28 -1.94
C ASN A 286 -11.10 -23.38 -1.76
N GLU A 287 -11.65 -22.79 -0.69
CA GLU A 287 -13.06 -22.95 -0.32
C GLU A 287 -13.90 -21.71 -0.66
N ALA A 288 -13.37 -20.48 -0.49
CA ALA A 288 -14.02 -19.24 -0.92
C ALA A 288 -13.64 -18.83 -2.36
N ALA A 289 -12.70 -19.54 -3.00
CA ALA A 289 -12.19 -19.24 -4.35
C ALA A 289 -11.68 -17.79 -4.53
N VAL A 290 -11.22 -17.14 -3.46
CA VAL A 290 -10.64 -15.80 -3.47
C VAL A 290 -9.13 -15.91 -3.34
N LYS A 291 -8.38 -15.23 -4.21
CA LYS A 291 -6.92 -15.18 -4.09
C LYS A 291 -6.52 -14.58 -2.74
N ALA A 292 -5.59 -15.24 -2.04
CA ALA A 292 -5.17 -14.85 -0.71
C ALA A 292 -3.66 -15.00 -0.50
N VAL A 293 -3.08 -14.15 0.35
CA VAL A 293 -1.66 -14.18 0.71
C VAL A 293 -1.51 -13.93 2.20
N ALA A 294 -0.81 -14.83 2.90
CA ALA A 294 -0.40 -14.62 4.28
C ALA A 294 0.81 -13.67 4.34
N THR A 295 0.76 -12.70 5.25
CA THR A 295 1.85 -11.75 5.50
C THR A 295 1.79 -11.22 6.93
N GLN A 296 2.70 -10.31 7.28
CA GLN A 296 2.71 -9.68 8.61
C GLN A 296 2.99 -8.19 8.50
N ALA A 297 2.54 -7.44 9.51
CA ALA A 297 2.96 -6.05 9.69
C ALA A 297 4.44 -5.99 10.12
N GLY A 298 5.12 -4.89 9.76
CA GLY A 298 6.48 -4.66 10.24
C GLY A 298 7.57 -5.32 9.42
N GLY A 299 7.35 -5.60 8.15
CA GLY A 299 8.48 -5.77 7.24
C GLY A 299 9.34 -4.51 7.25
N PRO A 300 10.67 -4.60 7.09
CA PRO A 300 11.54 -3.42 7.10
C PRO A 300 11.00 -2.41 6.11
N GLY A 301 10.78 -1.19 6.57
CA GLY A 301 10.37 -0.08 5.71
C GLY A 301 11.35 -0.04 4.54
N GLY A 302 10.89 -0.47 3.37
CA GLY A 302 11.57 -0.54 2.09
C GLY A 302 13.09 -0.68 2.15
N SER A 303 13.61 -1.86 2.54
CA SER A 303 15.06 -2.09 2.49
C SER A 303 15.55 -1.97 1.06
N VAL A 304 16.55 -1.13 0.85
CA VAL A 304 17.32 -1.07 -0.39
C VAL A 304 18.32 -2.24 -0.36
N ARG A 305 18.26 -3.14 -1.33
CA ARG A 305 19.18 -4.30 -1.42
C ARG A 305 19.64 -4.48 -2.86
N ASN A 306 20.86 -4.91 -3.03
CA ASN A 306 21.26 -5.49 -4.31
C ASN A 306 20.52 -6.81 -4.50
N PRO A 307 19.95 -7.09 -5.68
CA PRO A 307 19.30 -8.36 -5.95
C PRO A 307 20.29 -9.52 -5.74
N PRO A 308 19.84 -10.68 -5.25
CA PRO A 308 20.69 -11.85 -5.23
C PRO A 308 21.15 -12.18 -6.65
N PRO A 309 22.38 -12.71 -6.83
CA PRO A 309 22.87 -13.08 -8.15
C PRO A 309 21.90 -14.05 -8.82
N VAL A 310 21.48 -13.72 -10.03
CA VAL A 310 20.60 -14.59 -10.84
C VAL A 310 21.36 -15.89 -11.08
N ARG A 311 20.92 -16.97 -10.45
CA ARG A 311 21.47 -18.31 -10.77
C ARG A 311 21.13 -18.59 -12.23
N ARG A 312 22.13 -18.51 -13.10
CA ARG A 312 22.01 -19.02 -14.47
C ARG A 312 21.86 -20.53 -14.34
N THR A 313 20.66 -21.04 -14.53
CA THR A 313 20.48 -22.45 -14.87
C THR A 313 21.08 -22.61 -16.28
N CYS A 314 22.29 -23.18 -16.33
CA CYS A 314 22.84 -23.68 -17.58
C CYS A 314 21.85 -24.75 -18.09
N ALA A 315 21.24 -24.49 -19.26
CA ALA A 315 20.55 -25.50 -20.03
C ALA A 315 21.58 -26.32 -20.81
#